data_c9fbcf14a0c68d43fa6654b544d66db1
#
_entry.id   c9fbcf14a0c68d43fa6654b544d66db1
#
_cell.length_a   1.000
_cell.length_b   1.000
_cell.length_c   1.000
_cell.angle_alpha   90.00
_cell.angle_beta   90.00
_cell.angle_gamma   90.00
#
_symmetry.space_group_name_H-M   'P 1'
#
loop_
_entity.id
_entity.type
_entity.pdbx_description
1 polymer ?
#
loop_
_entity_poly.entity_id
_entity_poly.type
_entity_poly.pdbx_seq_one_letter_code
_entity_poly.pdbx_strand_id
1 'polypeptide(L)' 'MDSLKLARERVARTIRTLYKIGYVLDHEGNVSARMRLADRYVVTPSQVPRYQIKASDTLVVNGAGEVVQGRRKPSV' A
#
# COMPACT_ATOMS: atom_id res chain seq x y z
N MET A 1 6.05 -11.02 16.33
CA MET A 1 6.32 -10.08 15.24
C MET A 1 5.01 -9.76 14.53
N ASP A 2 4.74 -8.51 14.28
CA ASP A 2 3.51 -8.09 13.63
C ASP A 2 3.69 -8.16 12.11
N SER A 3 3.11 -9.18 11.47
CA SER A 3 3.22 -9.36 10.02
C SER A 3 2.49 -8.27 9.24
N LEU A 4 1.43 -7.69 9.80
CA LEU A 4 0.74 -6.56 9.16
C LEU A 4 1.64 -5.33 9.11
N LYS A 5 2.31 -5.01 10.21
CA LYS A 5 3.24 -3.90 10.26
C LYS A 5 4.35 -4.08 9.22
N LEU A 6 4.90 -5.27 9.11
CA LEU A 6 5.94 -5.57 8.14
C LEU A 6 5.44 -5.42 6.71
N ALA A 7 4.24 -5.91 6.42
CA ALA A 7 3.65 -5.78 5.09
C ALA A 7 3.43 -4.31 4.72
N ARG A 8 2.94 -3.50 5.66
CA ARG A 8 2.75 -2.07 5.44
C ARG A 8 4.07 -1.35 5.13
N GLU A 9 5.11 -1.67 5.90
CA GLU A 9 6.43 -1.08 5.68
C GLU A 9 6.98 -1.47 4.31
N ARG A 10 6.81 -2.72 3.91
CA ARG A 10 7.27 -3.21 2.61
C ARG A 10 6.54 -2.53 1.45
N VAL A 11 5.23 -2.41 1.54
CA VAL A 11 4.44 -1.74 0.51
C VAL A 11 4.87 -0.29 0.37
N ALA A 12 4.98 0.43 1.48
CA ALA A 12 5.39 1.83 1.45
C ALA A 12 6.80 1.99 0.89
N ARG A 13 7.73 1.16 1.31
CA ARG A 13 9.10 1.21 0.81
C ARG A 13 9.16 0.91 -0.68
N THR A 14 8.42 -0.08 -1.13
CA THR A 14 8.42 -0.49 -2.53
C THR A 14 7.93 0.63 -3.43
N ILE A 15 6.81 1.28 -3.08
CA ILE A 15 6.29 2.35 -3.92
C ILE A 15 7.22 3.55 -3.94
N ARG A 16 7.85 3.91 -2.81
CA ARG A 16 8.82 5.00 -2.78
C ARG A 16 10.04 4.67 -3.63
N THR A 17 10.50 3.43 -3.59
CA THR A 17 11.63 2.99 -4.41
C THR A 17 11.29 3.06 -5.89
N LEU A 18 10.12 2.59 -6.28
CA LEU A 18 9.68 2.65 -7.68
C LEU A 18 9.59 4.09 -8.18
N TYR A 19 9.15 5.01 -7.34
CA TYR A 19 9.14 6.43 -7.68
C TYR A 19 10.58 6.94 -7.87
N LYS A 20 11.46 6.62 -6.94
CA LYS A 20 12.84 7.10 -6.93
C LYS A 20 13.61 6.65 -8.18
N ILE A 21 13.37 5.44 -8.66
CA ILE A 21 14.04 4.91 -9.85
C ILE A 21 13.28 5.20 -11.14
N GLY A 22 12.17 5.94 -11.07
CA GLY A 22 11.47 6.43 -12.25
C GLY A 22 10.44 5.51 -12.86
N TYR A 23 10.07 4.42 -12.17
CA TYR A 23 9.05 3.51 -12.70
C TYR A 23 7.62 3.99 -12.48
N VAL A 24 7.38 4.90 -11.53
CA VAL A 24 6.06 5.47 -11.28
C VAL A 24 6.17 6.97 -11.18
N LEU A 25 5.08 7.67 -11.50
CA LEU A 25 4.97 9.11 -11.34
C LEU A 25 4.32 9.45 -10.00
N ASP A 26 4.18 10.74 -9.69
CA ASP A 26 3.75 11.21 -8.37
C ASP A 26 2.47 10.54 -7.85
N HIS A 27 1.49 10.35 -8.72
CA HIS A 27 0.18 9.82 -8.36
C HIS A 27 -0.19 8.57 -9.15
N GLU A 28 0.76 7.94 -9.80
CA GLU A 28 0.52 6.76 -10.61
C GLU A 28 1.20 5.55 -10.02
N GLY A 29 0.69 4.37 -10.36
CA GLY A 29 1.26 3.11 -9.92
C GLY A 29 0.68 2.65 -8.60
N ASN A 30 0.53 1.35 -8.47
CA ASN A 30 -0.04 0.70 -7.30
C ASN A 30 0.87 -0.42 -6.84
N VAL A 31 0.95 -0.61 -5.53
CA VAL A 31 1.65 -1.75 -4.94
C VAL A 31 0.70 -2.41 -3.95
N SER A 32 0.66 -3.73 -3.97
CA SER A 32 -0.11 -4.49 -3.02
C SER A 32 0.69 -5.68 -2.51
N ALA A 33 0.39 -6.10 -1.29
CA ALA A 33 0.98 -7.29 -0.70
C ALA A 33 -0.13 -8.14 -0.08
N ARG A 34 -0.18 -9.41 -0.45
CA ARG A 34 -1.14 -10.34 0.10
C ARG A 34 -0.70 -10.80 1.49
N MET A 35 -1.63 -10.79 2.44
CA MET A 35 -1.38 -11.36 3.76
C MET A 35 -1.46 -12.88 3.68
N ARG A 36 -0.56 -13.57 4.38
CA ARG A 36 -0.39 -15.03 4.22
C ARG A 36 -1.59 -15.86 4.65
N LEU A 37 -2.25 -15.46 5.73
CA LEU A 37 -3.21 -16.33 6.40
C LEU A 37 -4.65 -15.83 6.33
N ALA A 38 -4.93 -14.81 5.53
CA ALA A 38 -6.25 -14.23 5.49
C ALA A 38 -6.54 -13.68 4.10
N ASP A 39 -7.83 -13.47 3.82
CA ASP A 39 -8.25 -12.77 2.61
C ASP A 39 -8.05 -11.27 2.83
N ARG A 40 -6.80 -10.86 2.94
CA ARG A 40 -6.40 -9.47 3.23
C ARG A 40 -5.22 -9.09 2.36
N TYR A 41 -5.25 -7.85 1.91
CA TYR A 41 -4.19 -7.26 1.08
C TYR A 41 -3.86 -5.89 1.63
N VAL A 42 -2.57 -5.57 1.71
CA VAL A 42 -2.11 -4.22 2.03
C VAL A 42 -1.88 -3.51 0.71
N VAL A 43 -2.50 -2.36 0.54
CA VAL A 43 -2.45 -1.63 -0.74
C VAL A 43 -2.03 -0.19 -0.53
N THR A 44 -1.48 0.41 -1.59
CA THR A 44 -1.13 1.83 -1.59
C THR A 44 -2.40 2.68 -1.61
N PRO A 45 -2.36 3.87 -0.99
CA PRO A 45 -3.49 4.81 -1.02
C PRO A 45 -3.54 5.56 -2.34
N SER A 46 -4.71 6.10 -2.67
CA SER A 46 -4.84 7.09 -3.74
C SER A 46 -4.48 8.48 -3.20
N GLN A 47 -4.16 9.41 -4.09
CA GLN A 47 -4.02 10.83 -3.78
C GLN A 47 -2.91 11.19 -2.79
N VAL A 48 -1.99 10.27 -2.51
CA VAL A 48 -0.77 10.58 -1.75
C VAL A 48 0.40 10.51 -2.72
N PRO A 49 1.22 11.54 -2.81
CA PRO A 49 2.40 11.48 -3.68
C PRO A 49 3.23 10.24 -3.36
N ARG A 50 3.63 9.52 -4.39
CA ARG A 50 4.28 8.20 -4.20
C ARG A 50 5.55 8.26 -3.38
N TYR A 51 6.27 9.38 -3.46
CA TYR A 51 7.50 9.56 -2.68
C TYR A 51 7.23 9.85 -1.20
N GLN A 52 5.99 10.18 -0.82
CA GLN A 52 5.62 10.50 0.57
C GLN A 52 4.87 9.39 1.29
N ILE A 53 4.56 8.29 0.61
CA ILE A 53 3.77 7.22 1.22
C ILE A 53 4.54 6.59 2.38
N LYS A 54 3.91 6.58 3.54
CA LYS A 54 4.41 5.92 4.75
C LYS A 54 3.60 4.67 5.03
N ALA A 55 4.12 3.80 5.87
CA ALA A 55 3.39 2.60 6.28
C ALA A 55 1.99 2.94 6.81
N SER A 56 1.85 4.04 7.56
CA SER A 56 0.57 4.47 8.12
C SER A 56 -0.42 4.95 7.06
N ASP A 57 0.03 5.23 5.85
CA ASP A 57 -0.85 5.64 4.75
C ASP A 57 -1.44 4.44 3.99
N THR A 58 -0.89 3.26 4.17
CA THR A 58 -1.37 2.07 3.49
C THR A 58 -2.70 1.61 4.07
N LEU A 59 -3.43 0.83 3.28
CA LEU A 59 -4.75 0.33 3.65
C LEU A 59 -4.76 -1.18 3.61
N VAL A 60 -5.68 -1.77 4.35
CA VAL A 60 -5.95 -3.20 4.26
C VAL A 60 -7.32 -3.37 3.61
N VAL A 61 -7.37 -4.17 2.55
CA VAL A 61 -8.60 -4.48 1.85
C VAL A 61 -8.79 -6.00 1.85
N ASN A 62 -10.05 -6.44 1.65
CA ASN A 62 -10.34 -7.85 1.45
C ASN A 62 -10.34 -8.20 -0.04
N GLY A 63 -10.60 -9.46 -0.37
CA GLY A 63 -10.61 -9.91 -1.76
C GLY A 63 -11.70 -9.29 -2.62
N ALA A 64 -12.74 -8.71 -2.02
CA ALA A 64 -13.78 -7.98 -2.74
C ALA A 64 -13.40 -6.50 -2.96
N GLY A 65 -12.25 -6.06 -2.46
CA GLY A 65 -11.82 -4.68 -2.61
C GLY A 65 -12.34 -3.74 -1.55
N GLU A 66 -12.99 -4.25 -0.52
CA GLU A 66 -13.53 -3.42 0.56
C GLU A 66 -12.43 -3.07 1.56
N VAL A 67 -12.38 -1.81 1.98
CA VAL A 67 -11.42 -1.35 2.99
C VAL A 67 -11.85 -1.88 4.34
N VAL A 68 -10.97 -2.65 4.98
CA VAL A 68 -11.23 -3.19 6.32
C VAL A 68 -10.39 -2.48 7.38
N GLN A 69 -9.36 -1.76 6.96
CA GLN A 69 -8.53 -0.97 7.87
C GLN A 69 -7.83 0.13 7.10
N GLY A 70 -7.85 1.35 7.64
CA GLY A 70 -7.20 2.51 7.04
C GLY A 70 -8.18 3.64 6.84
N ARG A 71 -7.65 4.85 6.64
CA ARG A 71 -8.45 6.08 6.53
C ARG A 71 -8.48 6.65 5.12
N ARG A 72 -7.55 6.27 4.28
CA ARG A 72 -7.44 6.81 2.93
C ARG A 72 -8.19 5.94 1.95
N LYS A 73 -8.38 6.43 0.74
CA LYS A 73 -8.95 5.63 -0.33
C LYS A 73 -7.86 4.79 -0.97
N PRO A 74 -8.15 3.55 -1.35
CA PRO A 74 -7.18 2.72 -2.06
C PRO A 74 -6.94 3.25 -3.47
N SER A 75 -5.76 2.92 -4.01
CA SER A 75 -5.38 3.32 -5.36
C SER A 75 -5.90 2.35 -6.44
N VAL A 76 -6.59 1.32 -6.03
CA VAL A 76 -7.13 0.32 -6.95
C VAL A 76 -8.64 0.38 -6.98
#